data_4a48b4ba234296276c152d0bcca08361
#
_entry.id   4a48b4ba234296276c152d0bcca08361
#
_cell.length_a   1.000
_cell.length_b   1.000
_cell.length_c   1.000
_cell.angle_alpha   90.00
_cell.angle_beta   90.00
_cell.angle_gamma   90.00
#
_symmetry.space_group_name_H-M   'P 1'
#
loop_
_entity.id
_entity.type
_entity.pdbx_description
1 polymer ?
#
loop_
_entity_poly.entity_id
_entity_poly.type
_entity_poly.pdbx_seq_one_letter_code
_entity_poly.pdbx_strand_id
1 'polypeptide(L)'
;MIPVITAFERSPDRGRGLGRDMRVRWALEEVGQPYEVRLLSFQAMKEPAHLALHPFGQIPTYEEDGLTLFESGAIVFHIAQRHPGLLPSDANARARAITWMFAALNTVEAPILELQTAKFLEGDKPWFDQRLPLIEERIRRRLVEFSGHLGDAEWLDGPFSAADLLMISVLLRLKAPGLLNEYPKLAAYVARGEARPAYQRAFEAQLAVFKAWAGG
;
A
#
# COMPACT_ATOMS: atom_id res chain seq x y z
N MET A 1 23.98 -4.62 -4.53
CA MET A 1 23.41 -5.99 -4.32
C MET A 1 21.94 -5.96 -4.74
N ILE A 2 21.33 -7.10 -5.11
CA ILE A 2 19.88 -7.15 -5.38
C ILE A 2 19.15 -7.05 -4.04
N PRO A 3 18.19 -6.10 -3.86
CA PRO A 3 17.46 -5.99 -2.62
C PRO A 3 16.56 -7.21 -2.36
N VAL A 4 16.43 -7.58 -1.08
CA VAL A 4 15.52 -8.63 -0.61
C VAL A 4 14.39 -7.99 0.16
N ILE A 5 13.15 -8.32 -0.20
CA ILE A 5 11.95 -7.90 0.55
C ILE A 5 11.26 -9.09 1.20
N THR A 6 10.58 -8.87 2.32
CA THR A 6 9.74 -9.91 2.93
C THR A 6 8.28 -9.76 2.51
N ALA A 7 7.60 -10.89 2.31
CA ALA A 7 6.19 -10.97 1.97
C ALA A 7 5.54 -12.18 2.64
N PHE A 8 4.20 -12.22 2.66
CA PHE A 8 3.48 -13.41 3.12
C PHE A 8 3.65 -14.58 2.15
N GLU A 9 3.92 -15.79 2.66
CA GLU A 9 3.76 -17.03 1.91
C GLU A 9 2.29 -17.31 1.60
N ARG A 10 1.39 -16.87 2.51
CA ARG A 10 -0.06 -16.96 2.40
C ARG A 10 -0.69 -15.62 2.75
N SER A 11 -0.93 -14.80 1.73
CA SER A 11 -1.53 -13.49 1.95
C SER A 11 -2.98 -13.60 2.45
N PRO A 12 -3.34 -12.94 3.57
CA PRO A 12 -4.69 -12.97 4.13
C PRO A 12 -5.73 -12.27 3.24
N ASP A 13 -5.27 -11.49 2.26
CA ASP A 13 -6.12 -10.80 1.30
C ASP A 13 -6.61 -11.70 0.15
N ARG A 14 -6.22 -12.98 0.13
CA ARG A 14 -6.60 -13.96 -0.88
C ARG A 14 -6.18 -13.56 -2.29
N GLY A 15 -4.98 -13.00 -2.44
CA GLY A 15 -4.40 -12.61 -3.73
C GLY A 15 -5.03 -11.34 -4.34
N ARG A 16 -5.62 -10.46 -3.52
CA ARG A 16 -6.21 -9.19 -3.99
C ARG A 16 -5.22 -8.02 -4.10
N GLY A 17 -3.94 -8.26 -3.85
CA GLY A 17 -2.92 -7.22 -3.95
C GLY A 17 -2.95 -6.19 -2.82
N LEU A 18 -3.52 -6.54 -1.66
CA LEU A 18 -3.66 -5.61 -0.53
C LEU A 18 -2.59 -5.80 0.55
N GLY A 19 -1.71 -6.79 0.41
CA GLY A 19 -0.52 -6.94 1.25
C GLY A 19 0.38 -5.72 1.12
N ARG A 20 0.99 -5.26 2.23
CA ARG A 20 1.82 -4.04 2.19
C ARG A 20 3.12 -4.21 1.41
N ASP A 21 3.58 -5.44 1.19
CA ASP A 21 4.67 -5.75 0.28
C ASP A 21 4.37 -5.33 -1.16
N MET A 22 3.09 -5.30 -1.56
CA MET A 22 2.67 -4.83 -2.88
C MET A 22 3.12 -3.40 -3.19
N ARG A 23 3.16 -2.51 -2.17
CA ARG A 23 3.66 -1.14 -2.32
C ARG A 23 5.14 -1.11 -2.71
N VAL A 24 5.92 -1.98 -2.07
CA VAL A 24 7.37 -2.09 -2.30
C VAL A 24 7.65 -2.75 -3.63
N ARG A 25 6.94 -3.85 -3.96
CA ARG A 25 7.02 -4.49 -5.28
C ARG A 25 6.73 -3.48 -6.39
N TRP A 26 5.62 -2.75 -6.28
CA TRP A 26 5.25 -1.75 -7.28
C TRP A 26 6.30 -0.65 -7.42
N ALA A 27 6.86 -0.13 -6.33
CA ALA A 27 7.92 0.87 -6.39
C ALA A 27 9.17 0.35 -7.10
N LEU A 28 9.61 -0.89 -6.81
CA LEU A 28 10.76 -1.53 -7.45
C LEU A 28 10.50 -1.76 -8.95
N GLU A 29 9.29 -2.19 -9.32
CA GLU A 29 8.88 -2.36 -10.72
C GLU A 29 8.80 -1.02 -11.49
N GLU A 30 8.38 0.08 -10.85
CA GLU A 30 8.34 1.41 -11.48
C GLU A 30 9.73 1.92 -11.83
N VAL A 31 10.72 1.63 -10.98
CA VAL A 31 12.10 2.06 -11.20
C VAL A 31 12.94 1.02 -11.95
N GLY A 32 12.36 -0.13 -12.31
CA GLY A 32 13.05 -1.19 -13.03
C GLY A 32 14.15 -1.89 -12.21
N GLN A 33 14.07 -1.85 -10.87
CA GLN A 33 15.03 -2.49 -9.97
C GLN A 33 14.64 -3.95 -9.74
N PRO A 34 15.47 -4.93 -10.14
CA PRO A 34 15.28 -6.33 -9.76
C PRO A 34 15.32 -6.53 -8.24
N TYR A 35 14.53 -7.45 -7.72
CA TYR A 35 14.46 -7.76 -6.30
C TYR A 35 14.17 -9.24 -6.05
N GLU A 36 14.53 -9.71 -4.86
CA GLU A 36 14.20 -11.04 -4.37
C GLU A 36 13.13 -10.96 -3.28
N VAL A 37 12.36 -12.04 -3.10
CA VAL A 37 11.28 -12.11 -2.12
C VAL A 37 11.53 -13.26 -1.16
N ARG A 38 11.66 -12.94 0.12
CA ARG A 38 11.66 -13.91 1.22
C ARG A 38 10.24 -14.07 1.75
N LEU A 39 9.66 -15.25 1.55
CA LEU A 39 8.32 -15.57 2.01
C LEU A 39 8.33 -15.96 3.49
N LEU A 40 7.35 -15.45 4.25
CA LEU A 40 7.21 -15.69 5.69
C LEU A 40 5.80 -16.15 6.04
N SER A 41 5.73 -17.16 6.92
CA SER A 41 4.49 -17.51 7.62
C SER A 41 4.17 -16.49 8.71
N PHE A 42 2.94 -16.48 9.20
CA PHE A 42 2.56 -15.67 10.36
C PHE A 42 3.38 -15.99 11.62
N GLN A 43 3.78 -17.26 11.77
CA GLN A 43 4.64 -17.69 12.86
C GLN A 43 6.06 -17.15 12.67
N ALA A 44 6.66 -17.33 11.49
CA ALA A 44 8.01 -16.88 11.20
C ALA A 44 8.19 -15.37 11.43
N MET A 45 7.14 -14.56 11.22
CA MET A 45 7.18 -13.12 11.53
C MET A 45 7.34 -12.82 13.03
N LYS A 46 7.10 -13.77 13.92
CA LYS A 46 7.24 -13.61 15.38
C LYS A 46 8.54 -14.19 15.92
N GLU A 47 9.32 -14.85 15.07
CA GLU A 47 10.61 -15.42 15.45
C GLU A 47 11.69 -14.34 15.63
N PRO A 48 12.68 -14.56 16.52
CA PRO A 48 13.74 -13.59 16.79
C PRO A 48 14.47 -13.10 15.55
N ALA A 49 14.67 -13.98 14.56
CA ALA A 49 15.35 -13.63 13.32
C ALA A 49 14.62 -12.54 12.53
N HIS A 50 13.28 -12.59 12.46
CA HIS A 50 12.50 -11.55 11.79
C HIS A 50 12.29 -10.32 12.69
N LEU A 51 12.11 -10.52 14.00
CA LEU A 51 11.98 -9.41 14.95
C LEU A 51 13.22 -8.51 14.99
N ALA A 52 14.40 -9.05 14.70
CA ALA A 52 15.62 -8.27 14.53
C ALA A 52 15.58 -7.34 13.30
N LEU A 53 14.81 -7.69 12.25
CA LEU A 53 14.63 -6.88 11.03
C LEU A 53 13.43 -5.93 11.15
N HIS A 54 12.37 -6.37 11.86
CA HIS A 54 11.12 -5.62 12.03
C HIS A 54 10.61 -5.78 13.47
N PRO A 55 10.82 -4.80 14.37
CA PRO A 55 10.53 -4.94 15.79
C PRO A 55 9.05 -5.19 16.13
N PHE A 56 8.14 -4.85 15.22
CA PHE A 56 6.70 -5.11 15.36
C PHE A 56 6.27 -6.46 14.76
N GLY A 57 7.20 -7.23 14.18
CA GLY A 57 6.92 -8.55 13.59
C GLY A 57 5.90 -8.49 12.46
N GLN A 58 6.08 -7.57 11.53
CA GLN A 58 5.24 -7.37 10.35
C GLN A 58 6.05 -7.51 9.06
N ILE A 59 5.41 -7.45 7.93
CA ILE A 59 5.98 -7.33 6.59
C ILE A 59 5.48 -6.01 5.94
N PRO A 60 6.22 -5.47 4.96
CA PRO A 60 7.52 -5.89 4.44
C PRO A 60 8.69 -5.38 5.28
N THR A 61 9.84 -6.08 5.16
CA THR A 61 11.17 -5.53 5.36
C THR A 61 11.86 -5.35 4.01
N TYR A 62 12.92 -4.57 3.98
CA TYR A 62 13.80 -4.35 2.84
C TYR A 62 15.24 -4.46 3.31
N GLU A 63 16.06 -5.26 2.65
CA GLU A 63 17.46 -5.49 2.96
C GLU A 63 18.31 -5.28 1.71
N GLU A 64 19.30 -4.38 1.76
CA GLU A 64 20.26 -4.13 0.68
C GLU A 64 21.59 -3.60 1.25
N ASP A 65 22.71 -4.18 0.88
CA ASP A 65 24.07 -3.69 1.22
C ASP A 65 24.28 -3.38 2.70
N GLY A 66 23.75 -4.22 3.59
CA GLY A 66 23.86 -4.05 5.04
C GLY A 66 22.82 -3.08 5.64
N LEU A 67 22.01 -2.42 4.82
CA LEU A 67 20.87 -1.63 5.27
C LEU A 67 19.66 -2.52 5.46
N THR A 68 18.96 -2.35 6.58
CA THR A 68 17.63 -2.96 6.83
C THR A 68 16.62 -1.87 7.10
N LEU A 69 15.49 -1.91 6.39
CA LEU A 69 14.37 -0.99 6.57
C LEU A 69 13.09 -1.77 6.84
N PHE A 70 12.20 -1.16 7.59
CA PHE A 70 10.81 -1.54 7.75
C PHE A 70 9.91 -0.32 7.56
N GLU A 71 8.58 -0.45 7.62
CA GLU A 71 7.56 0.49 7.16
C GLU A 71 7.52 0.61 5.62
N SER A 72 6.44 0.14 5.02
CA SER A 72 6.29 0.16 3.55
C SER A 72 6.43 1.55 2.94
N GLY A 73 5.98 2.59 3.66
CA GLY A 73 6.14 3.98 3.21
C GLY A 73 7.60 4.45 3.23
N ALA A 74 8.36 4.10 4.28
CA ALA A 74 9.79 4.43 4.38
C ALA A 74 10.59 3.70 3.30
N ILE A 75 10.27 2.43 3.04
CA ILE A 75 10.91 1.64 1.98
C ILE A 75 10.62 2.24 0.60
N VAL A 76 9.36 2.58 0.29
CA VAL A 76 8.98 3.26 -0.97
C VAL A 76 9.71 4.59 -1.10
N PHE A 77 9.80 5.37 -0.03
CA PHE A 77 10.54 6.63 -0.03
C PHE A 77 12.03 6.43 -0.31
N HIS A 78 12.66 5.44 0.33
CA HIS A 78 14.07 5.08 0.10
C HIS A 78 14.32 4.72 -1.37
N ILE A 79 13.49 3.86 -1.96
CA ILE A 79 13.57 3.49 -3.38
C ILE A 79 13.44 4.73 -4.27
N ALA A 80 12.45 5.58 -3.99
CA ALA A 80 12.19 6.80 -4.76
C ALA A 80 13.30 7.86 -4.66
N GLN A 81 14.07 7.87 -3.56
CA GLN A 81 15.24 8.74 -3.42
C GLN A 81 16.46 8.24 -4.20
N ARG A 82 16.62 6.93 -4.33
CA ARG A 82 17.78 6.31 -4.99
C ARG A 82 17.62 6.18 -6.50
N HIS A 83 16.39 6.16 -6.99
CA HIS A 83 16.07 5.94 -8.39
C HIS A 83 15.19 7.08 -8.94
N PRO A 84 15.41 7.54 -10.17
CA PRO A 84 14.55 8.54 -10.81
C PRO A 84 13.15 7.95 -11.10
N GLY A 85 12.15 8.83 -11.24
CA GLY A 85 10.81 8.47 -11.72
C GLY A 85 9.71 8.48 -10.68
N LEU A 86 10.02 8.32 -9.38
CA LEU A 86 9.03 8.30 -8.30
C LEU A 86 9.00 9.55 -7.43
N LEU A 87 10.02 10.42 -7.52
CA LEU A 87 10.02 11.73 -6.86
C LEU A 87 10.42 12.82 -7.85
N PRO A 88 9.77 13.99 -7.82
CA PRO A 88 10.16 15.16 -8.59
C PRO A 88 11.60 15.60 -8.27
N SER A 89 12.29 16.16 -9.27
CA SER A 89 13.62 16.76 -9.08
C SER A 89 13.55 18.14 -8.42
N ASP A 90 12.49 18.90 -8.68
CA ASP A 90 12.24 20.19 -8.02
C ASP A 90 12.01 20.01 -6.52
N ALA A 91 12.69 20.80 -5.70
CA ALA A 91 12.68 20.65 -4.25
C ALA A 91 11.28 20.87 -3.63
N ASN A 92 10.51 21.84 -4.14
CA ASN A 92 9.19 22.13 -3.63
C ASN A 92 8.17 21.07 -4.05
N ALA A 93 8.20 20.62 -5.29
CA ALA A 93 7.37 19.53 -5.79
C ALA A 93 7.70 18.22 -5.04
N ARG A 94 9.00 17.95 -4.78
CA ARG A 94 9.42 16.81 -3.95
C ARG A 94 8.85 16.89 -2.54
N ALA A 95 8.91 18.06 -1.90
CA ALA A 95 8.35 18.25 -0.56
C ALA A 95 6.83 18.00 -0.54
N ARG A 96 6.10 18.47 -1.57
CA ARG A 96 4.66 18.20 -1.70
C ARG A 96 4.37 16.71 -1.93
N ALA A 97 5.14 16.03 -2.79
CA ALA A 97 4.99 14.58 -2.97
C ALA A 97 5.20 13.81 -1.66
N ILE A 98 6.24 14.15 -0.87
CA ILE A 98 6.47 13.55 0.44
C ILE A 98 5.30 13.86 1.39
N THR A 99 4.76 15.07 1.38
CA THR A 99 3.57 15.42 2.18
C THR A 99 2.40 14.50 1.84
N TRP A 100 2.15 14.24 0.56
CA TRP A 100 1.09 13.34 0.12
C TRP A 100 1.36 11.87 0.44
N MET A 101 2.61 11.42 0.48
CA MET A 101 2.96 10.08 0.97
C MET A 101 2.53 9.91 2.43
N PHE A 102 2.85 10.89 3.30
CA PHE A 102 2.42 10.86 4.69
C PHE A 102 0.90 11.01 4.85
N ALA A 103 0.26 11.86 4.04
CA ALA A 103 -1.19 12.02 4.06
C ALA A 103 -1.90 10.72 3.67
N ALA A 104 -1.39 9.97 2.68
CA ALA A 104 -1.93 8.68 2.30
C ALA A 104 -1.93 7.69 3.48
N LEU A 105 -0.80 7.58 4.18
CA LEU A 105 -0.62 6.58 5.25
C LEU A 105 -1.25 6.98 6.59
N ASN A 106 -1.15 8.26 6.96
CA ASN A 106 -1.60 8.71 8.28
C ASN A 106 -3.04 9.26 8.27
N THR A 107 -3.41 9.99 7.20
CA THR A 107 -4.70 10.70 7.17
C THR A 107 -5.79 9.88 6.49
N VAL A 108 -5.47 9.23 5.37
CA VAL A 108 -6.44 8.49 4.57
C VAL A 108 -6.50 7.01 4.97
N GLU A 109 -5.37 6.34 5.18
CA GLU A 109 -5.33 4.91 5.52
C GLU A 109 -5.91 4.61 6.90
N ALA A 110 -5.71 5.48 7.90
CA ALA A 110 -6.08 5.19 9.28
C ALA A 110 -7.57 4.81 9.45
N PRO A 111 -8.56 5.59 8.99
CA PRO A 111 -9.97 5.20 9.10
C PRO A 111 -10.32 3.98 8.23
N ILE A 112 -9.59 3.74 7.13
CA ILE A 112 -9.81 2.56 6.27
C ILE A 112 -9.35 1.29 6.99
N LEU A 113 -8.21 1.32 7.68
CA LEU A 113 -7.75 0.20 8.51
C LEU A 113 -8.69 -0.05 9.69
N GLU A 114 -9.22 1.02 10.30
CA GLU A 114 -10.22 0.89 11.37
C GLU A 114 -11.48 0.17 10.87
N LEU A 115 -11.97 0.49 9.65
CA LEU A 115 -13.08 -0.23 9.02
C LEU A 115 -12.78 -1.72 8.87
N GLN A 116 -11.59 -2.05 8.36
CA GLN A 116 -11.19 -3.44 8.18
C GLN A 116 -11.08 -4.19 9.51
N THR A 117 -10.48 -3.56 10.52
CA THR A 117 -10.37 -4.12 11.87
C THR A 117 -11.74 -4.33 12.49
N ALA A 118 -12.63 -3.35 12.41
CA ALA A 118 -13.99 -3.46 12.93
C ALA A 118 -14.74 -4.61 12.26
N LYS A 119 -14.72 -4.71 10.93
CA LYS A 119 -15.38 -5.81 10.20
C LYS A 119 -14.78 -7.20 10.50
N PHE A 120 -13.48 -7.28 10.75
CA PHE A 120 -12.81 -8.56 10.99
C PHE A 120 -12.87 -9.04 12.44
N LEU A 121 -12.76 -8.12 13.42
CA LEU A 121 -12.63 -8.44 14.84
C LEU A 121 -13.86 -8.09 15.69
N GLU A 122 -14.73 -7.21 15.20
CA GLU A 122 -15.82 -6.67 16.01
C GLU A 122 -17.21 -7.00 15.47
N GLY A 123 -17.31 -7.76 14.35
CA GLY A 123 -18.58 -8.04 13.69
C GLY A 123 -19.62 -8.76 14.55
N ASP A 124 -19.19 -9.44 15.61
CA ASP A 124 -20.04 -10.12 16.62
C ASP A 124 -20.30 -9.27 17.88
N LYS A 125 -19.77 -8.06 17.96
CA LYS A 125 -19.85 -7.21 19.17
C LYS A 125 -21.14 -6.36 19.19
N PRO A 126 -21.73 -6.12 20.36
CA PRO A 126 -23.00 -5.40 20.50
C PRO A 126 -22.91 -3.92 20.06
N TRP A 127 -21.72 -3.35 19.98
CA TRP A 127 -21.50 -1.98 19.52
C TRP A 127 -21.23 -1.85 18.02
N PHE A 128 -21.07 -2.96 17.29
CA PHE A 128 -20.63 -2.95 15.89
C PHE A 128 -21.56 -2.13 14.99
N ASP A 129 -22.88 -2.39 15.08
CA ASP A 129 -23.87 -1.69 14.25
C ASP A 129 -23.95 -0.19 14.50
N GLN A 130 -23.62 0.24 15.73
CA GLN A 130 -23.56 1.67 16.07
C GLN A 130 -22.23 2.32 15.62
N ARG A 131 -21.14 1.57 15.68
CA ARG A 131 -19.80 2.06 15.34
C ARG A 131 -19.53 2.11 13.85
N LEU A 132 -20.02 1.15 13.08
CA LEU A 132 -19.74 1.00 11.66
C LEU A 132 -20.09 2.26 10.85
N PRO A 133 -21.29 2.89 10.99
CA PRO A 133 -21.63 4.10 10.28
C PRO A 133 -20.67 5.28 10.58
N LEU A 134 -20.20 5.40 11.83
CA LEU A 134 -19.28 6.47 12.23
C LEU A 134 -17.90 6.33 11.58
N ILE A 135 -17.43 5.09 11.41
CA ILE A 135 -16.17 4.82 10.71
C ILE A 135 -16.34 5.14 9.21
N GLU A 136 -17.43 4.66 8.60
CA GLU A 136 -17.72 4.91 7.19
C GLU A 136 -17.91 6.39 6.87
N GLU A 137 -18.55 7.17 7.76
CA GLU A 137 -18.69 8.62 7.62
C GLU A 137 -17.32 9.32 7.62
N ARG A 138 -16.41 8.92 8.52
CA ARG A 138 -15.03 9.46 8.53
C ARG A 138 -14.28 9.14 7.23
N ILE A 139 -14.47 7.94 6.68
CA ILE A 139 -13.88 7.58 5.38
C ILE A 139 -14.47 8.48 4.29
N ARG A 140 -15.81 8.58 4.19
CA ARG A 140 -16.48 9.41 3.18
C ARG A 140 -16.02 10.86 3.22
N ARG A 141 -15.87 11.43 4.42
CA ARG A 141 -15.32 12.78 4.58
C ARG A 141 -13.93 12.91 3.96
N ARG A 142 -13.01 11.96 4.22
CA ARG A 142 -11.68 11.96 3.60
C ARG A 142 -11.74 11.80 2.09
N LEU A 143 -12.64 10.96 1.57
CA LEU A 143 -12.80 10.77 0.13
C LEU A 143 -13.37 12.02 -0.56
N VAL A 144 -14.31 12.75 0.07
CA VAL A 144 -14.81 14.04 -0.43
C VAL A 144 -13.68 15.06 -0.51
N GLU A 145 -12.93 15.25 0.59
CA GLU A 145 -11.79 16.16 0.67
C GLU A 145 -10.73 15.84 -0.40
N PHE A 146 -10.39 14.56 -0.53
CA PHE A 146 -9.40 14.09 -1.49
C PHE A 146 -9.91 14.23 -2.94
N SER A 147 -11.15 13.85 -3.23
CA SER A 147 -11.75 14.01 -4.55
C SER A 147 -11.82 15.47 -4.98
N GLY A 148 -12.13 16.39 -4.04
CA GLY A 148 -12.10 17.82 -4.29
C GLY A 148 -10.71 18.34 -4.61
N HIS A 149 -9.67 17.88 -3.90
CA HIS A 149 -8.28 18.24 -4.19
C HIS A 149 -7.81 17.69 -5.55
N LEU A 150 -8.07 16.42 -5.84
CA LEU A 150 -7.68 15.79 -7.11
C LEU A 150 -8.34 16.48 -8.30
N GLY A 151 -9.61 16.89 -8.17
CA GLY A 151 -10.36 17.55 -9.24
C GLY A 151 -10.38 16.70 -10.52
N ASP A 152 -9.90 17.31 -11.61
CA ASP A 152 -9.77 16.66 -12.92
C ASP A 152 -8.30 16.32 -13.26
N ALA A 153 -7.39 16.45 -12.28
CA ALA A 153 -5.99 16.10 -12.46
C ALA A 153 -5.81 14.58 -12.66
N GLU A 154 -4.82 14.24 -13.47
CA GLU A 154 -4.45 12.85 -13.70
C GLU A 154 -3.82 12.24 -12.44
N TRP A 155 -2.91 12.97 -11.79
CA TRP A 155 -2.17 12.57 -10.58
C TRP A 155 -2.18 13.70 -9.55
N LEU A 156 -1.74 13.41 -8.33
CA LEU A 156 -1.84 14.31 -7.16
C LEU A 156 -1.15 15.66 -7.33
N ASP A 157 0.04 15.69 -7.94
CA ASP A 157 0.86 16.91 -8.05
C ASP A 157 1.77 16.85 -9.29
N GLY A 158 1.16 16.84 -10.49
CA GLY A 158 1.88 16.75 -11.75
C GLY A 158 2.07 15.32 -12.25
N PRO A 159 3.29 14.84 -12.55
CA PRO A 159 3.53 13.46 -12.97
C PRO A 159 3.29 12.46 -11.86
N PHE A 160 3.01 11.19 -12.24
CA PHE A 160 2.93 10.07 -11.29
C PHE A 160 4.14 10.02 -10.36
N SER A 161 3.90 9.79 -9.08
CA SER A 161 4.93 9.77 -8.04
C SER A 161 4.68 8.69 -6.98
N ALA A 162 5.61 8.54 -6.03
CA ALA A 162 5.45 7.69 -4.86
C ALA A 162 4.22 8.06 -4.01
N ALA A 163 3.78 9.32 -4.08
CA ALA A 163 2.56 9.75 -3.42
C ALA A 163 1.32 9.08 -4.01
N ASP A 164 1.22 9.06 -5.35
CA ASP A 164 0.13 8.38 -6.07
C ASP A 164 0.15 6.89 -5.81
N LEU A 165 1.33 6.26 -5.87
CA LEU A 165 1.53 4.85 -5.57
C LEU A 165 0.96 4.48 -4.20
N LEU A 166 1.30 5.23 -3.16
CA LEU A 166 0.83 4.96 -1.80
C LEU A 166 -0.67 5.26 -1.66
N MET A 167 -1.15 6.38 -2.21
CA MET A 167 -2.56 6.76 -2.16
C MET A 167 -3.45 5.72 -2.85
N ILE A 168 -3.07 5.29 -4.05
CA ILE A 168 -3.80 4.24 -4.79
C ILE A 168 -3.80 2.93 -4.00
N SER A 169 -2.65 2.51 -3.45
CA SER A 169 -2.56 1.31 -2.62
C SER A 169 -3.47 1.35 -1.39
N VAL A 170 -3.70 2.53 -0.83
CA VAL A 170 -4.64 2.75 0.27
C VAL A 170 -6.09 2.66 -0.20
N LEU A 171 -6.43 3.34 -1.29
CA LEU A 171 -7.80 3.38 -1.84
C LEU A 171 -8.27 2.03 -2.38
N LEU A 172 -7.37 1.18 -2.88
CA LEU A 172 -7.68 -0.19 -3.32
C LEU A 172 -8.41 -1.00 -2.24
N ARG A 173 -8.16 -0.73 -0.96
CA ARG A 173 -8.84 -1.38 0.17
C ARG A 173 -10.33 -1.06 0.24
N LEU A 174 -10.78 -0.01 -0.43
CA LEU A 174 -12.19 0.41 -0.47
C LEU A 174 -12.99 -0.18 -1.64
N LYS A 175 -12.35 -0.94 -2.55
CA LYS A 175 -13.06 -1.60 -3.66
C LYS A 175 -14.04 -2.67 -3.15
N ALA A 176 -13.58 -3.56 -2.26
CA ALA A 176 -14.42 -4.66 -1.75
C ALA A 176 -15.62 -4.17 -0.91
N PRO A 177 -15.48 -3.16 -0.02
CA PRO A 177 -16.65 -2.58 0.65
C PRO A 177 -17.59 -1.77 -0.25
N GLY A 178 -17.16 -1.45 -1.47
CA GLY A 178 -17.97 -0.67 -2.44
C GLY A 178 -17.90 0.86 -2.24
N LEU A 179 -17.26 1.35 -1.17
CA LEU A 179 -17.17 2.78 -0.87
C LEU A 179 -16.45 3.59 -1.96
N LEU A 180 -15.48 3.00 -2.65
CA LEU A 180 -14.78 3.68 -3.73
C LEU A 180 -15.73 4.02 -4.90
N ASN A 181 -16.74 3.20 -5.15
CA ASN A 181 -17.69 3.39 -6.25
C ASN A 181 -18.59 4.63 -6.06
N GLU A 182 -18.72 5.12 -4.82
CA GLU A 182 -19.43 6.37 -4.51
C GLU A 182 -18.70 7.60 -5.08
N TYR A 183 -17.41 7.45 -5.48
CA TYR A 183 -16.53 8.52 -5.95
C TYR A 183 -15.92 8.20 -7.32
N PRO A 184 -16.64 8.43 -8.43
CA PRO A 184 -16.19 8.03 -9.77
C PRO A 184 -14.81 8.58 -10.17
N LYS A 185 -14.48 9.81 -9.76
CA LYS A 185 -13.14 10.40 -10.02
C LYS A 185 -12.04 9.62 -9.32
N LEU A 186 -12.25 9.20 -8.06
CA LEU A 186 -11.27 8.41 -7.32
C LEU A 186 -11.21 6.97 -7.84
N ALA A 187 -12.34 6.40 -8.26
CA ALA A 187 -12.34 5.09 -8.93
C ALA A 187 -11.53 5.12 -10.24
N ALA A 188 -11.69 6.18 -11.05
CA ALA A 188 -10.91 6.38 -12.27
C ALA A 188 -9.41 6.60 -11.98
N TYR A 189 -9.08 7.36 -10.93
CA TYR A 189 -7.71 7.56 -10.48
C TYR A 189 -7.04 6.23 -10.05
N VAL A 190 -7.74 5.40 -9.28
CA VAL A 190 -7.26 4.06 -8.89
C VAL A 190 -7.08 3.17 -10.12
N ALA A 191 -8.05 3.15 -11.04
CA ALA A 191 -7.98 2.36 -12.26
C ALA A 191 -6.79 2.74 -13.15
N ARG A 192 -6.44 4.03 -13.24
CA ARG A 192 -5.22 4.48 -13.95
C ARG A 192 -3.96 3.91 -13.32
N GLY A 193 -3.88 3.89 -11.98
CA GLY A 193 -2.75 3.28 -11.29
C GLY A 193 -2.64 1.78 -11.54
N GLU A 194 -3.76 1.06 -11.48
CA GLU A 194 -3.82 -0.39 -11.77
C GLU A 194 -3.47 -0.71 -13.24
N ALA A 195 -3.72 0.21 -14.17
CA ALA A 195 -3.37 0.05 -15.57
C ALA A 195 -1.87 0.25 -15.85
N ARG A 196 -1.08 0.74 -14.90
CA ARG A 196 0.36 0.89 -15.08
C ARG A 196 1.05 -0.46 -15.22
N PRO A 197 1.92 -0.65 -16.22
CA PRO A 197 2.60 -1.93 -16.44
C PRO A 197 3.39 -2.42 -15.20
N ALA A 198 3.99 -1.50 -14.45
CA ALA A 198 4.72 -1.83 -13.22
C ALA A 198 3.80 -2.37 -12.12
N TYR A 199 2.60 -1.77 -11.95
CA TYR A 199 1.60 -2.31 -11.03
C TYR A 199 1.18 -3.73 -11.43
N GLN A 200 0.90 -3.95 -12.72
CA GLN A 200 0.47 -5.26 -13.21
C GLN A 200 1.52 -6.33 -12.96
N ARG A 201 2.81 -6.07 -13.24
CA ARG A 201 3.90 -7.01 -12.93
C ARG A 201 4.01 -7.31 -11.44
N ALA A 202 3.96 -6.28 -10.60
CA ALA A 202 3.99 -6.43 -9.14
C ALA A 202 2.81 -7.27 -8.63
N PHE A 203 1.60 -7.01 -9.14
CA PHE A 203 0.39 -7.74 -8.78
C PHE A 203 0.45 -9.20 -9.23
N GLU A 204 0.87 -9.47 -10.47
CA GLU A 204 1.03 -10.84 -10.99
C GLU A 204 2.04 -11.63 -10.17
N ALA A 205 3.17 -11.01 -9.79
CA ALA A 205 4.18 -11.64 -8.95
C ALA A 205 3.64 -11.97 -7.54
N GLN A 206 2.84 -11.10 -6.94
CA GLN A 206 2.21 -11.39 -5.64
C GLN A 206 1.12 -12.45 -5.76
N LEU A 207 0.29 -12.38 -6.81
CA LEU A 207 -0.78 -13.35 -7.09
C LEU A 207 -0.21 -14.74 -7.36
N ALA A 208 0.94 -14.86 -8.03
CA ALA A 208 1.59 -16.14 -8.30
C ALA A 208 1.96 -16.87 -6.99
N VAL A 209 2.46 -16.14 -5.97
CA VAL A 209 2.74 -16.72 -4.64
C VAL A 209 1.47 -17.29 -4.01
N PHE A 210 0.37 -16.54 -4.05
CA PHE A 210 -0.91 -17.00 -3.51
C PHE A 210 -1.44 -18.23 -4.25
N LYS A 211 -1.38 -18.27 -5.58
CA LYS A 211 -1.83 -19.40 -6.41
C LYS A 211 -0.99 -20.65 -6.17
N ALA A 212 0.33 -20.53 -6.05
CA ALA A 212 1.22 -21.65 -5.75
C ALA A 212 0.87 -22.30 -4.41
N TRP A 213 0.52 -21.50 -3.41
CA TRP A 213 0.08 -22.00 -2.11
C TRP A 213 -1.32 -22.65 -2.17
N ALA A 214 -2.27 -22.10 -2.94
CA ALA A 214 -3.64 -22.59 -3.01
C ALA A 214 -3.81 -23.86 -3.84
N GLY A 215 -2.83 -24.20 -4.68
CA GLY A 215 -2.83 -25.39 -5.56
C GLY A 215 -2.04 -26.59 -5.02
N GLY A 216 -1.37 -26.45 -3.87
CA GLY A 216 -0.68 -27.55 -3.17
C GLY A 216 -1.49 -28.02 -1.97
#